data_fc26eea19ec602b7674bcfd881806355
#
_entry.id   fc26eea19ec602b7674bcfd881806355
#
_cell.length_a   1.000
_cell.length_b   1.000
_cell.length_c   1.000
_cell.angle_alpha   90.00
_cell.angle_beta   90.00
_cell.angle_gamma   90.00
#
_symmetry.space_group_name_H-M   'P 1'
#
loop_
_entity.id
_entity.type
_entity.pdbx_description
1 polymer ?
#
loop_
_entity_poly.entity_id
_entity_poly.type
_entity_poly.pdbx_seq_one_letter_code
_entity_poly.pdbx_strand_id
1 'polypeptide(L)'
;MLFTSEQVSCGHPDKICDQIADAVLTDCLRHDPESRVAIECLIKDNVIVLAGELTSEHMPDTNALAHEVLRRIGVPEFESYESAAFITRQSRDIARGVDRGGAGDQGMMYGYATDETPELMPLPFMLATRALLALRDLRSSLLLPDAKAQVTYDYEAGRIDTFLISTQHRADVHTVQVKEIVRGIMVQVAEAYGLNIDFRALVNPTGRFVQGGSFADTGVTGRKIIADTYGGMCRHGGGAFSGKDPSKVDRSAAYMARKIARDFVLAGYAKRCEIQLAYAIGMKEPVSVNVNCFGTETVAEKELAQLAQRQYDLTPAGIIKALHLKAVDYNKTAAYGHFGKPQFPWEQ
;
A
#
# COMPACT_ATOMS: atom_id res chain seq x y z
N MET A 1 -21.47 7.72 14.13
CA MET A 1 -21.07 6.35 13.64
C MET A 1 -19.57 6.19 13.81
N LEU A 2 -19.14 5.19 14.60
CA LEU A 2 -17.71 4.88 14.77
C LEU A 2 -17.19 4.09 13.56
N PHE A 3 -16.02 4.50 13.04
CA PHE A 3 -15.27 3.78 12.03
C PHE A 3 -13.81 3.68 12.45
N THR A 4 -13.22 2.50 12.25
CA THR A 4 -11.84 2.23 12.63
C THR A 4 -11.01 1.90 11.40
N SER A 5 -9.85 2.54 11.28
CA SER A 5 -8.86 2.26 10.25
C SER A 5 -7.50 1.98 10.85
N GLU A 6 -6.67 1.22 10.15
CA GLU A 6 -5.33 0.86 10.62
C GLU A 6 -4.27 1.01 9.55
N GLN A 7 -3.04 1.17 9.99
CA GLN A 7 -1.85 1.17 9.17
C GLN A 7 -0.71 0.43 9.87
N VAL A 8 0.21 -0.13 9.10
CA VAL A 8 1.42 -0.78 9.61
C VAL A 8 2.68 -0.07 9.11
N SER A 9 3.75 -0.13 9.89
CA SER A 9 5.03 0.50 9.55
C SER A 9 5.81 -0.28 8.50
N CYS A 10 6.86 0.34 7.97
CA CYS A 10 7.77 -0.31 7.02
C CYS A 10 8.52 -1.51 7.61
N GLY A 11 8.65 -1.60 8.94
CA GLY A 11 9.31 -2.71 9.65
C GLY A 11 8.37 -3.84 10.06
N HIS A 12 7.08 -3.75 9.78
CA HIS A 12 6.18 -4.89 9.92
C HIS A 12 6.61 -6.02 8.97
N PRO A 13 6.68 -7.31 9.41
CA PRO A 13 7.25 -8.38 8.59
C PRO A 13 6.60 -8.54 7.21
N ASP A 14 5.28 -8.43 7.09
CA ASP A 14 4.62 -8.46 5.77
C ASP A 14 5.06 -7.27 4.89
N LYS A 15 5.27 -6.08 5.49
CA LYS A 15 5.73 -4.90 4.73
C LYS A 15 7.21 -4.94 4.39
N ILE A 16 8.02 -5.65 5.15
CA ILE A 16 9.40 -5.99 4.74
C ILE A 16 9.36 -6.82 3.47
N CYS A 17 8.52 -7.87 3.42
CA CYS A 17 8.35 -8.71 2.24
C CYS A 17 7.88 -7.92 1.02
N ASP A 18 6.88 -7.07 1.17
CA ASP A 18 6.38 -6.21 0.11
C ASP A 18 7.48 -5.30 -0.45
N GLN A 19 8.30 -4.70 0.42
CA GLN A 19 9.40 -3.83 0.01
C GLN A 19 10.52 -4.59 -0.68
N ILE A 20 10.83 -5.83 -0.28
CA ILE A 20 11.82 -6.68 -0.95
C ILE A 20 11.32 -7.07 -2.35
N ALA A 21 10.07 -7.51 -2.47
CA ALA A 21 9.48 -7.88 -3.75
C ALA A 21 9.44 -6.68 -4.73
N ASP A 22 9.10 -5.47 -4.25
CA ASP A 22 9.10 -4.26 -5.06
C ASP A 22 10.52 -3.73 -5.35
N ALA A 23 11.54 -4.06 -4.54
CA ALA A 23 12.92 -3.77 -4.85
C ALA A 23 13.40 -4.61 -6.04
N VAL A 24 13.07 -5.90 -6.06
CA VAL A 24 13.35 -6.79 -7.21
C VAL A 24 12.66 -6.27 -8.48
N LEU A 25 11.39 -5.91 -8.40
CA LEU A 25 10.66 -5.33 -9.52
C LEU A 25 11.33 -4.04 -10.04
N THR A 26 11.69 -3.13 -9.14
CA THR A 26 12.30 -1.85 -9.51
C THR A 26 13.65 -2.06 -10.20
N ASP A 27 14.45 -2.98 -9.68
CA ASP A 27 15.75 -3.31 -10.27
C ASP A 27 15.59 -3.90 -11.69
N CYS A 28 14.67 -4.85 -11.87
CA CYS A 28 14.35 -5.41 -13.17
C CYS A 28 13.92 -4.34 -14.18
N LEU A 29 12.95 -3.48 -13.82
CA LEU A 29 12.43 -2.46 -14.74
C LEU A 29 13.43 -1.36 -15.09
N ARG A 30 14.39 -1.07 -14.22
CA ARG A 30 15.49 -0.12 -14.51
C ARG A 30 16.44 -0.63 -15.58
N HIS A 31 16.69 -1.94 -15.60
CA HIS A 31 17.63 -2.55 -16.54
C HIS A 31 16.93 -3.08 -17.81
N ASP A 32 15.70 -3.53 -17.67
CA ASP A 32 14.83 -4.00 -18.76
C ASP A 32 13.39 -3.56 -18.52
N PRO A 33 12.92 -2.46 -19.17
CA PRO A 33 11.56 -1.96 -19.02
C PRO A 33 10.46 -2.92 -19.51
N GLU A 34 10.82 -3.98 -20.24
CA GLU A 34 9.89 -5.02 -20.70
C GLU A 34 9.84 -6.23 -19.76
N SER A 35 10.54 -6.18 -18.63
CA SER A 35 10.54 -7.25 -17.62
C SER A 35 9.13 -7.65 -17.21
N ARG A 36 8.92 -8.96 -17.11
CA ARG A 36 7.71 -9.56 -16.51
C ARG A 36 8.10 -10.13 -15.16
N VAL A 37 7.52 -9.59 -14.11
CA VAL A 37 7.89 -9.88 -12.73
C VAL A 37 6.64 -10.27 -11.93
N ALA A 38 6.73 -11.40 -11.25
CA ALA A 38 5.76 -11.87 -10.28
C ALA A 38 6.54 -12.55 -9.15
N ILE A 39 7.01 -11.76 -8.17
CA ILE A 39 7.88 -12.22 -7.09
C ILE A 39 7.14 -12.10 -5.76
N GLU A 40 7.09 -13.20 -5.04
CA GLU A 40 6.62 -13.29 -3.67
C GLU A 40 7.82 -13.44 -2.72
N CYS A 41 7.66 -12.91 -1.51
CA CYS A 41 8.67 -12.98 -0.46
C CYS A 41 8.03 -13.53 0.82
N LEU A 42 8.76 -14.37 1.53
CA LEU A 42 8.47 -14.82 2.89
C LEU A 42 9.66 -14.49 3.78
N ILE A 43 9.40 -14.00 4.97
CA ILE A 43 10.44 -13.76 5.99
C ILE A 43 10.03 -14.38 7.33
N LYS A 44 10.93 -15.10 7.97
CA LYS A 44 10.78 -15.61 9.34
C LYS A 44 12.15 -15.70 10.00
N ASP A 45 12.21 -15.21 11.25
CA ASP A 45 13.46 -15.04 11.98
C ASP A 45 14.50 -14.29 11.10
N ASN A 46 15.64 -14.87 10.81
CA ASN A 46 16.65 -14.31 9.91
C ASN A 46 16.67 -14.97 8.50
N VAL A 47 15.60 -15.68 8.12
CA VAL A 47 15.51 -16.36 6.82
C VAL A 47 14.54 -15.63 5.90
N ILE A 48 14.99 -15.37 4.67
CA ILE A 48 14.19 -14.78 3.59
C ILE A 48 14.10 -15.79 2.45
N VAL A 49 12.89 -16.02 1.96
CA VAL A 49 12.63 -16.84 0.78
C VAL A 49 11.95 -15.99 -0.27
N LEU A 50 12.54 -15.92 -1.46
CA LEU A 50 11.91 -15.33 -2.63
C LEU A 50 11.50 -16.43 -3.60
N ALA A 51 10.29 -16.37 -4.11
CA ALA A 51 9.79 -17.34 -5.09
C ALA A 51 8.94 -16.62 -6.13
N GLY A 52 8.89 -17.16 -7.36
CA GLY A 52 8.02 -16.62 -8.39
C GLY A 52 8.57 -16.74 -9.79
N GLU A 53 8.06 -15.90 -10.68
CA GLU A 53 8.40 -15.91 -12.10
C GLU A 53 9.05 -14.59 -12.51
N LEU A 54 10.10 -14.71 -13.29
CA LEU A 54 10.82 -13.60 -13.91
C LEU A 54 11.12 -13.89 -15.38
N THR A 55 10.71 -12.97 -16.24
CA THR A 55 11.18 -12.93 -17.64
C THR A 55 11.78 -11.53 -17.86
N SER A 56 13.08 -11.46 -17.94
CA SER A 56 13.87 -10.22 -18.07
C SER A 56 15.20 -10.54 -18.78
N GLU A 57 15.78 -9.55 -19.42
CA GLU A 57 17.16 -9.61 -19.90
C GLU A 57 18.17 -9.39 -18.74
N HIS A 58 17.70 -8.87 -17.61
CA HIS A 58 18.46 -8.63 -16.39
C HIS A 58 18.12 -9.66 -15.31
N MET A 59 19.12 -10.20 -14.64
CA MET A 59 18.95 -11.08 -13.47
C MET A 59 19.36 -10.30 -12.20
N PRO A 60 18.41 -9.94 -11.32
CA PRO A 60 18.68 -9.17 -10.12
C PRO A 60 19.47 -9.98 -9.08
N ASP A 61 20.37 -9.32 -8.35
CA ASP A 61 20.94 -9.88 -7.13
C ASP A 61 19.95 -9.75 -5.98
N THR A 62 19.10 -10.75 -5.85
CA THR A 62 18.01 -10.75 -4.85
C THR A 62 18.50 -10.70 -3.41
N ASN A 63 19.70 -11.25 -3.14
CA ASN A 63 20.30 -11.21 -1.81
C ASN A 63 20.75 -9.79 -1.46
N ALA A 64 21.47 -9.13 -2.36
CA ALA A 64 21.90 -7.75 -2.16
C ALA A 64 20.71 -6.80 -2.00
N LEU A 65 19.65 -6.97 -2.81
CA LEU A 65 18.42 -6.16 -2.73
C LEU A 65 17.68 -6.38 -1.40
N ALA A 66 17.58 -7.61 -0.91
CA ALA A 66 16.96 -7.90 0.39
C ALA A 66 17.73 -7.22 1.53
N HIS A 67 19.05 -7.34 1.56
CA HIS A 67 19.89 -6.67 2.57
C HIS A 67 19.81 -5.13 2.49
N GLU A 68 19.76 -4.56 1.28
CA GLU A 68 19.57 -3.11 1.12
C GLU A 68 18.25 -2.64 1.70
N VAL A 69 17.15 -3.39 1.46
CA VAL A 69 15.84 -3.09 2.02
C VAL A 69 15.87 -3.17 3.55
N LEU A 70 16.39 -4.24 4.13
CA LEU A 70 16.51 -4.38 5.59
C LEU A 70 17.33 -3.25 6.22
N ARG A 71 18.47 -2.91 5.63
CA ARG A 71 19.33 -1.79 6.05
C ARG A 71 18.57 -0.46 5.99
N ARG A 72 17.87 -0.17 4.89
CA ARG A 72 17.07 1.06 4.69
C ARG A 72 15.94 1.18 5.72
N ILE A 73 15.30 0.08 6.06
CA ILE A 73 14.26 0.01 7.11
C ILE A 73 14.87 0.25 8.49
N GLY A 74 16.12 -0.11 8.70
CA GLY A 74 16.81 -0.09 9.98
C GLY A 74 16.50 -1.33 10.83
N VAL A 75 16.37 -2.49 10.18
CA VAL A 75 16.22 -3.77 10.88
C VAL A 75 17.51 -4.08 11.63
N PRO A 76 17.46 -4.36 12.95
CA PRO A 76 18.66 -4.75 13.70
C PRO A 76 19.31 -6.01 13.11
N GLU A 77 20.66 -6.06 13.16
CA GLU A 77 21.45 -7.23 12.75
C GLU A 77 21.10 -7.74 11.33
N PHE A 78 20.74 -6.82 10.43
CA PHE A 78 20.28 -7.14 9.07
C PHE A 78 21.32 -7.98 8.27
N GLU A 79 22.61 -7.87 8.60
CA GLU A 79 23.68 -8.65 7.98
C GLU A 79 23.61 -10.14 8.28
N SER A 80 22.90 -10.53 9.35
CA SER A 80 22.73 -11.94 9.74
C SER A 80 21.64 -12.67 8.94
N TYR A 81 20.90 -11.94 8.09
CA TYR A 81 19.82 -12.56 7.33
C TYR A 81 20.35 -13.37 6.14
N GLU A 82 19.81 -14.55 5.97
CA GLU A 82 20.09 -15.44 4.85
C GLU A 82 18.93 -15.43 3.86
N SER A 83 19.22 -15.41 2.56
CA SER A 83 18.16 -15.46 1.55
C SER A 83 18.34 -16.65 0.60
N ALA A 84 17.19 -17.22 0.18
CA ALA A 84 17.10 -18.22 -0.87
C ALA A 84 16.10 -17.77 -1.94
N ALA A 85 16.44 -17.94 -3.22
CA ALA A 85 15.59 -17.55 -4.33
C ALA A 85 15.22 -18.76 -5.20
N PHE A 86 13.91 -18.95 -5.42
CA PHE A 86 13.32 -19.99 -6.28
C PHE A 86 12.55 -19.29 -7.41
N ILE A 87 13.29 -18.77 -8.38
CA ILE A 87 12.75 -17.96 -9.47
C ILE A 87 12.83 -18.75 -10.77
N THR A 88 11.69 -18.88 -11.45
CA THR A 88 11.57 -19.56 -12.73
C THR A 88 11.13 -18.61 -13.83
N ARG A 89 11.20 -19.04 -15.09
CA ARG A 89 10.67 -18.24 -16.20
C ARG A 89 9.17 -18.39 -16.27
N GLN A 90 8.46 -17.28 -16.60
CA GLN A 90 7.01 -17.28 -16.74
C GLN A 90 6.51 -18.33 -17.75
N SER A 91 5.38 -18.97 -17.44
CA SER A 91 4.72 -19.92 -18.34
C SER A 91 4.36 -19.29 -19.69
N ARG A 92 4.66 -20.01 -20.78
CA ARG A 92 4.31 -19.58 -22.15
C ARG A 92 2.80 -19.46 -22.38
N ASP A 93 1.97 -20.17 -21.64
CA ASP A 93 0.51 -20.14 -21.79
C ASP A 93 -0.07 -18.84 -21.21
N ILE A 94 0.44 -18.37 -20.08
CA ILE A 94 0.08 -17.07 -19.49
C ILE A 94 0.58 -15.93 -20.39
N ALA A 95 1.81 -16.03 -20.90
CA ALA A 95 2.41 -15.03 -21.77
C ALA A 95 1.56 -14.75 -23.03
N ARG A 96 0.95 -15.78 -23.65
CA ARG A 96 0.13 -15.63 -24.86
C ARG A 96 -1.05 -14.65 -24.71
N GLY A 97 -1.70 -14.59 -23.58
CA GLY A 97 -2.81 -13.67 -23.30
C GLY A 97 -2.32 -12.22 -23.18
N VAL A 98 -1.23 -12.04 -22.45
CA VAL A 98 -0.61 -10.72 -22.20
C VAL A 98 0.06 -10.16 -23.45
N ASP A 99 0.74 -10.98 -24.25
CA ASP A 99 1.43 -10.58 -25.49
C ASP A 99 0.47 -10.02 -26.56
N ARG A 100 -0.81 -10.40 -26.48
CA ARG A 100 -1.88 -9.83 -27.32
C ARG A 100 -2.49 -8.55 -26.75
N GLY A 101 -1.98 -8.04 -25.64
CA GLY A 101 -2.44 -6.83 -24.96
C GLY A 101 -3.70 -7.00 -24.11
N GLY A 102 -4.08 -8.23 -23.81
CA GLY A 102 -5.18 -8.55 -22.88
C GLY A 102 -4.71 -8.61 -21.43
N ALA A 103 -5.67 -8.60 -20.50
CA ALA A 103 -5.40 -8.83 -19.08
C ALA A 103 -4.80 -10.22 -18.84
N GLY A 104 -3.75 -10.28 -18.02
CA GLY A 104 -3.06 -11.55 -17.69
C GLY A 104 -3.84 -12.44 -16.72
N ASP A 105 -4.87 -11.89 -16.08
CA ASP A 105 -5.74 -12.57 -15.13
C ASP A 105 -7.13 -11.95 -15.13
N GLN A 106 -8.07 -12.65 -14.52
CA GLN A 106 -9.38 -12.11 -14.16
C GLN A 106 -9.32 -11.45 -12.80
N GLY A 107 -10.18 -10.45 -12.54
CA GLY A 107 -10.24 -9.83 -11.22
C GLY A 107 -11.09 -8.58 -11.17
N MET A 108 -11.30 -8.10 -9.95
CA MET A 108 -11.95 -6.82 -9.64
C MET A 108 -10.95 -5.91 -8.95
N MET A 109 -10.80 -4.70 -9.44
CA MET A 109 -9.90 -3.70 -8.88
C MET A 109 -10.70 -2.48 -8.45
N TYR A 110 -10.36 -1.92 -7.31
CA TYR A 110 -11.08 -0.80 -6.71
C TYR A 110 -10.18 0.41 -6.53
N GLY A 111 -10.75 1.59 -6.79
CA GLY A 111 -10.18 2.89 -6.47
C GLY A 111 -11.16 3.69 -5.64
N TYR A 112 -10.68 4.56 -4.77
CA TYR A 112 -11.50 5.38 -3.91
C TYR A 112 -10.90 6.76 -3.72
N ALA A 113 -11.74 7.77 -3.54
CA ALA A 113 -11.38 9.10 -3.09
C ALA A 113 -12.50 9.70 -2.24
N THR A 114 -12.12 10.58 -1.32
CA THR A 114 -13.03 11.35 -0.47
C THR A 114 -12.44 12.73 -0.20
N ASP A 115 -13.27 13.75 -0.04
CA ASP A 115 -12.86 15.12 0.26
C ASP A 115 -12.52 15.36 1.75
N GLU A 116 -12.39 14.29 2.54
CA GLU A 116 -12.11 14.36 3.98
C GLU A 116 -10.72 14.91 4.31
N THR A 117 -9.75 14.73 3.42
CA THR A 117 -8.36 15.18 3.61
C THR A 117 -7.81 15.79 2.32
N PRO A 118 -6.75 16.62 2.40
CA PRO A 118 -6.09 17.17 1.21
C PRO A 118 -5.55 16.10 0.25
N GLU A 119 -5.21 14.92 0.78
CA GLU A 119 -4.76 13.78 0.01
C GLU A 119 -5.92 13.04 -0.69
N LEU A 120 -7.15 13.46 -0.48
CA LEU A 120 -8.38 12.78 -0.92
C LEU A 120 -8.44 11.32 -0.44
N MET A 121 -8.03 11.09 0.80
CA MET A 121 -7.97 9.80 1.48
C MET A 121 -8.84 9.80 2.73
N PRO A 122 -9.28 8.64 3.24
CA PRO A 122 -10.05 8.55 4.48
C PRO A 122 -9.29 9.12 5.67
N LEU A 123 -9.92 9.99 6.45
CA LEU A 123 -9.29 10.70 7.57
C LEU A 123 -8.67 9.75 8.62
N PRO A 124 -9.36 8.72 9.16
CA PRO A 124 -8.75 7.84 10.16
C PRO A 124 -7.55 7.04 9.61
N PHE A 125 -7.55 6.70 8.32
CA PHE A 125 -6.40 6.08 7.66
C PHE A 125 -5.21 7.03 7.58
N MET A 126 -5.44 8.30 7.22
CA MET A 126 -4.36 9.30 7.14
C MET A 126 -3.79 9.60 8.51
N LEU A 127 -4.61 9.69 9.56
CA LEU A 127 -4.13 9.86 10.95
C LEU A 127 -3.20 8.71 11.36
N ALA A 128 -3.60 7.45 11.11
CA ALA A 128 -2.77 6.29 11.41
C ALA A 128 -1.45 6.31 10.60
N THR A 129 -1.53 6.65 9.31
CA THR A 129 -0.37 6.73 8.41
C THR A 129 0.60 7.84 8.86
N ARG A 130 0.11 9.05 9.16
CA ARG A 130 0.93 10.18 9.60
C ARG A 130 1.62 9.90 10.93
N ALA A 131 0.94 9.23 11.86
CA ALA A 131 1.54 8.84 13.13
C ALA A 131 2.70 7.86 12.95
N LEU A 132 2.56 6.85 12.08
CA LEU A 132 3.65 5.91 11.79
C LEU A 132 4.82 6.55 11.02
N LEU A 133 4.55 7.53 10.16
CA LEU A 133 5.60 8.32 9.50
C LEU A 133 6.39 9.14 10.53
N ALA A 134 5.71 9.79 11.48
CA ALA A 134 6.36 10.53 12.57
C ALA A 134 7.19 9.60 13.47
N LEU A 135 6.68 8.41 13.79
CA LEU A 135 7.44 7.39 14.52
C LEU A 135 8.71 6.95 13.77
N ARG A 136 8.62 6.77 12.46
CA ARG A 136 9.77 6.40 11.62
C ARG A 136 10.93 7.40 11.81
N ASP A 137 10.61 8.67 11.87
CA ASP A 137 11.62 9.72 11.94
C ASP A 137 12.30 9.78 13.31
N LEU A 138 11.62 9.30 14.36
CA LEU A 138 12.13 9.24 15.73
C LEU A 138 12.76 7.89 16.12
N ARG A 139 12.59 6.83 15.36
CA ARG A 139 13.03 5.46 15.74
C ARG A 139 14.54 5.30 15.92
N SER A 140 15.34 6.15 15.28
CA SER A 140 16.81 6.07 15.33
C SER A 140 17.39 6.19 16.75
N SER A 141 16.65 6.73 17.71
CA SER A 141 17.11 6.95 19.08
C SER A 141 16.59 5.91 20.09
N LEU A 142 15.31 5.56 20.05
CA LEU A 142 14.67 4.74 21.09
C LEU A 142 13.76 3.65 20.52
N LEU A 143 13.18 3.89 19.34
CA LEU A 143 12.18 3.02 18.72
C LEU A 143 12.78 2.20 17.58
N LEU A 144 12.21 1.02 17.37
CA LEU A 144 12.59 0.08 16.30
C LEU A 144 11.52 0.04 15.21
N PRO A 145 11.81 -0.57 14.03
CA PRO A 145 11.00 -0.35 12.84
C PRO A 145 9.58 -0.91 12.87
N ASP A 146 9.30 -1.94 13.67
CA ASP A 146 7.98 -2.60 13.68
C ASP A 146 6.97 -1.81 14.52
N ALA A 147 5.87 -1.42 13.89
CA ALA A 147 4.77 -0.73 14.55
C ALA A 147 3.45 -0.89 13.79
N LYS A 148 2.34 -0.73 14.55
CA LYS A 148 0.98 -0.61 14.03
C LYS A 148 0.28 0.59 14.64
N ALA A 149 -0.53 1.30 13.86
CA ALA A 149 -1.41 2.33 14.35
C ALA A 149 -2.85 2.04 13.94
N GLN A 150 -3.80 2.34 14.84
CA GLN A 150 -5.22 2.20 14.61
C GLN A 150 -5.93 3.44 15.14
N VAL A 151 -6.85 4.00 14.36
CA VAL A 151 -7.64 5.17 14.74
C VAL A 151 -9.12 4.85 14.59
N THR A 152 -9.85 5.02 15.67
CA THR A 152 -11.33 5.01 15.66
C THR A 152 -11.82 6.44 15.65
N TYR A 153 -12.58 6.79 14.62
CA TYR A 153 -13.15 8.13 14.42
C TYR A 153 -14.66 8.09 14.50
N ASP A 154 -15.26 9.01 15.22
CA ASP A 154 -16.71 9.19 15.25
C ASP A 154 -17.14 10.25 14.24
N TYR A 155 -17.70 9.80 13.14
CA TYR A 155 -18.19 10.66 12.06
C TYR A 155 -19.43 11.52 12.45
N GLU A 156 -20.21 11.11 13.47
CA GLU A 156 -21.33 11.91 13.96
C GLU A 156 -20.86 13.03 14.87
N ALA A 157 -19.92 12.71 15.77
CA ALA A 157 -19.34 13.68 16.69
C ALA A 157 -18.20 14.52 16.05
N GLY A 158 -17.69 14.10 14.90
CA GLY A 158 -16.59 14.78 14.22
C GLY A 158 -15.28 14.74 15.01
N ARG A 159 -14.96 13.61 15.71
CA ARG A 159 -13.82 13.55 16.61
C ARG A 159 -13.16 12.18 16.65
N ILE A 160 -11.89 12.14 17.04
CA ILE A 160 -11.18 10.92 17.37
C ILE A 160 -11.76 10.39 18.70
N ASP A 161 -12.21 9.13 18.69
CA ASP A 161 -12.62 8.39 19.89
C ASP A 161 -11.42 7.70 20.52
N THR A 162 -10.72 6.86 19.77
CA THR A 162 -9.58 6.09 20.25
C THR A 162 -8.42 6.16 19.26
N PHE A 163 -7.21 6.38 19.77
CA PHE A 163 -5.97 6.30 19.02
C PHE A 163 -5.06 5.25 19.68
N LEU A 164 -4.77 4.17 18.97
CA LEU A 164 -3.90 3.08 19.42
C LEU A 164 -2.64 3.04 18.57
N ILE A 165 -1.48 2.95 19.24
CA ILE A 165 -0.20 2.65 18.58
C ILE A 165 0.53 1.58 19.39
N SER A 166 0.93 0.51 18.69
CA SER A 166 1.88 -0.47 19.19
C SER A 166 3.18 -0.31 18.40
N THR A 167 4.29 -0.04 19.11
CA THR A 167 5.60 0.21 18.48
C THR A 167 6.71 -0.55 19.21
N GLN A 168 7.57 -1.16 18.42
CA GLN A 168 8.77 -1.81 18.89
C GLN A 168 9.76 -0.78 19.45
N HIS A 169 10.45 -1.13 20.55
CA HIS A 169 11.42 -0.28 21.19
C HIS A 169 12.63 -1.07 21.65
N ARG A 170 13.75 -0.39 21.88
CA ARG A 170 14.98 -0.99 22.41
C ARG A 170 14.76 -1.55 23.83
N ALA A 171 15.53 -2.57 24.18
CA ALA A 171 15.41 -3.27 25.45
C ALA A 171 15.75 -2.40 26.67
N ASP A 172 16.60 -1.40 26.48
CA ASP A 172 17.09 -0.45 27.48
C ASP A 172 16.18 0.77 27.67
N VAL A 173 15.07 0.87 26.91
CA VAL A 173 14.12 1.98 26.99
C VAL A 173 12.97 1.66 27.92
N HIS A 174 12.69 2.55 28.88
CA HIS A 174 11.55 2.41 29.79
C HIS A 174 10.22 2.62 29.06
N THR A 175 9.23 1.79 29.35
CA THR A 175 7.89 1.85 28.75
C THR A 175 7.18 3.18 28.99
N VAL A 176 7.50 3.89 30.07
CA VAL A 176 6.99 5.25 30.36
C VAL A 176 7.45 6.23 29.28
N GLN A 177 8.75 6.21 28.92
CA GLN A 177 9.31 7.07 27.87
C GLN A 177 8.66 6.77 26.51
N VAL A 178 8.45 5.48 26.19
CA VAL A 178 7.74 5.09 24.95
C VAL A 178 6.33 5.68 24.94
N LYS A 179 5.59 5.58 26.04
CA LYS A 179 4.23 6.12 26.17
C LYS A 179 4.18 7.64 25.98
N GLU A 180 5.12 8.36 26.57
CA GLU A 180 5.20 9.82 26.46
C GLU A 180 5.48 10.26 25.02
N ILE A 181 6.49 9.67 24.38
CA ILE A 181 6.85 9.95 22.98
C ILE A 181 5.67 9.67 22.05
N VAL A 182 5.09 8.48 22.15
CA VAL A 182 4.00 8.05 21.26
C VAL A 182 2.75 8.89 21.47
N ARG A 183 2.40 9.22 22.73
CA ARG A 183 1.28 10.11 23.02
C ARG A 183 1.51 11.52 22.45
N GLY A 184 2.74 12.02 22.53
CA GLY A 184 3.11 13.30 21.91
C GLY A 184 2.88 13.29 20.40
N ILE A 185 3.25 12.22 19.71
CA ILE A 185 2.98 12.05 18.27
C ILE A 185 1.48 11.99 17.97
N MET A 186 0.70 11.24 18.75
CA MET A 186 -0.76 11.17 18.57
C MET A 186 -1.40 12.56 18.66
N VAL A 187 -1.00 13.36 19.66
CA VAL A 187 -1.47 14.73 19.85
C VAL A 187 -1.05 15.62 18.68
N GLN A 188 0.23 15.62 18.32
CA GLN A 188 0.74 16.42 17.20
C GLN A 188 0.00 16.11 15.89
N VAL A 189 -0.27 14.83 15.62
CA VAL A 189 -1.01 14.43 14.40
C VAL A 189 -2.46 14.90 14.48
N ALA A 190 -3.14 14.75 15.62
CA ALA A 190 -4.52 15.20 15.79
C ALA A 190 -4.63 16.73 15.61
N GLU A 191 -3.73 17.51 16.22
CA GLU A 191 -3.68 18.95 16.07
C GLU A 191 -3.42 19.41 14.63
N ALA A 192 -2.56 18.69 13.89
CA ALA A 192 -2.27 19.01 12.49
C ALA A 192 -3.52 18.88 11.58
N TYR A 193 -4.51 18.08 11.98
CA TYR A 193 -5.80 17.94 11.32
C TYR A 193 -6.91 18.75 11.99
N GLY A 194 -6.59 19.60 12.99
CA GLY A 194 -7.57 20.42 13.72
C GLY A 194 -8.57 19.60 14.56
N LEU A 195 -8.15 18.42 15.02
CA LEU A 195 -9.00 17.49 15.76
C LEU A 195 -8.75 17.57 17.27
N ASN A 196 -9.63 16.93 18.02
CA ASN A 196 -9.54 16.83 19.47
C ASN A 196 -8.31 16.05 19.95
N ILE A 197 -7.79 16.38 21.14
CA ILE A 197 -6.64 15.72 21.78
C ILE A 197 -7.03 14.95 23.05
N ASP A 198 -8.29 14.97 23.44
CA ASP A 198 -8.86 14.28 24.60
C ASP A 198 -9.41 12.87 24.28
N PHE A 199 -8.87 12.28 23.22
CA PHE A 199 -9.20 10.89 22.82
C PHE A 199 -8.60 9.87 23.79
N ARG A 200 -9.14 8.66 23.77
CA ARG A 200 -8.57 7.50 24.45
C ARG A 200 -7.26 7.08 23.77
N ALA A 201 -6.12 7.41 24.39
CA ALA A 201 -4.79 7.03 23.89
C ALA A 201 -4.39 5.64 24.42
N LEU A 202 -4.07 4.70 23.54
CA LEU A 202 -3.58 3.37 23.85
C LEU A 202 -2.18 3.20 23.25
N VAL A 203 -1.17 2.99 24.12
CA VAL A 203 0.23 2.81 23.69
C VAL A 203 0.75 1.49 24.25
N ASN A 204 1.16 0.57 23.38
CA ASN A 204 1.63 -0.75 23.75
C ASN A 204 0.76 -1.36 24.88
N PRO A 205 -0.54 -1.65 24.63
CA PRO A 205 -1.46 -2.06 25.71
C PRO A 205 -1.01 -3.31 26.49
N THR A 206 -0.24 -4.19 25.84
CA THR A 206 0.36 -5.39 26.46
C THR A 206 1.62 -5.09 27.24
N GLY A 207 2.11 -3.84 27.23
CA GLY A 207 3.30 -3.40 27.96
C GLY A 207 4.55 -3.34 27.08
N ARG A 208 5.52 -4.24 27.30
CA ARG A 208 6.82 -4.24 26.60
C ARG A 208 6.72 -4.83 25.21
N PHE A 209 7.30 -4.15 24.21
CA PHE A 209 7.38 -4.64 22.82
C PHE A 209 8.82 -4.48 22.30
N VAL A 210 9.69 -5.41 22.68
CA VAL A 210 11.13 -5.42 22.32
C VAL A 210 11.39 -6.37 21.15
N GLN A 211 10.84 -7.58 21.19
CA GLN A 211 10.94 -8.52 20.08
C GLN A 211 9.84 -8.21 19.07
N GLY A 212 10.23 -7.80 17.86
CA GLY A 212 9.34 -7.45 16.75
C GLY A 212 9.89 -7.93 15.42
N GLY A 213 9.26 -7.48 14.32
CA GLY A 213 9.64 -7.86 12.98
C GLY A 213 9.53 -9.37 12.75
N SER A 214 10.38 -9.90 11.90
CA SER A 214 10.39 -11.32 11.49
C SER A 214 10.63 -12.31 12.62
N PHE A 215 11.26 -11.89 13.71
CA PHE A 215 11.45 -12.73 14.89
C PHE A 215 10.18 -12.90 15.71
N ALA A 216 9.28 -11.92 15.70
CA ALA A 216 8.00 -12.01 16.39
C ALA A 216 6.92 -12.68 15.52
N ASP A 217 6.86 -12.37 14.23
CA ASP A 217 5.80 -12.82 13.33
C ASP A 217 6.36 -13.14 11.92
N THR A 218 5.71 -14.06 11.22
CA THR A 218 6.06 -14.40 9.85
C THR A 218 5.51 -13.37 8.89
N GLY A 219 6.36 -12.83 8.01
CA GLY A 219 5.95 -11.95 6.92
C GLY A 219 5.77 -12.70 5.60
N VAL A 220 4.78 -12.26 4.83
CA VAL A 220 4.55 -12.73 3.45
C VAL A 220 4.05 -11.56 2.60
N THR A 221 4.53 -11.44 1.36
CA THR A 221 4.05 -10.46 0.38
C THR A 221 2.53 -10.52 0.23
N GLY A 222 1.89 -9.35 0.13
CA GLY A 222 0.47 -9.26 -0.20
C GLY A 222 -0.49 -9.55 0.96
N ARG A 223 -0.02 -9.57 2.21
CA ARG A 223 -0.87 -9.79 3.40
C ARG A 223 -1.34 -8.51 4.08
N LYS A 224 -0.99 -7.33 3.55
CA LYS A 224 -1.39 -6.01 4.08
C LYS A 224 -2.12 -5.15 3.06
N ILE A 225 -2.93 -5.78 2.20
CA ILE A 225 -3.63 -5.15 1.09
C ILE A 225 -4.59 -4.03 1.51
N ILE A 226 -5.17 -4.10 2.69
CA ILE A 226 -6.04 -3.05 3.24
C ILE A 226 -5.23 -1.84 3.71
N ALA A 227 -4.08 -2.06 4.35
CA ALA A 227 -3.12 -1.01 4.70
C ALA A 227 -2.45 -0.40 3.44
N ASP A 228 -2.35 -1.15 2.35
CA ASP A 228 -1.85 -0.66 1.07
C ASP A 228 -2.82 0.29 0.37
N THR A 229 -4.11 0.20 0.68
CA THR A 229 -5.19 0.91 -0.04
C THR A 229 -5.84 1.98 0.83
N TYR A 230 -7.01 1.73 1.42
CA TYR A 230 -7.85 2.78 2.02
C TYR A 230 -8.25 2.47 3.47
N GLY A 231 -7.55 1.55 4.16
CA GLY A 231 -7.78 1.23 5.56
C GLY A 231 -9.18 0.69 5.87
N GLY A 232 -9.82 0.03 4.91
CA GLY A 232 -11.15 -0.58 5.06
C GLY A 232 -12.33 0.31 4.65
N MET A 233 -12.10 1.58 4.25
CA MET A 233 -13.18 2.48 3.84
C MET A 233 -13.74 2.12 2.46
N CYS A 234 -12.94 1.52 1.60
CA CYS A 234 -13.30 1.07 0.26
C CYS A 234 -13.33 -0.46 0.19
N ARG A 235 -14.12 -1.01 -0.71
CA ARG A 235 -14.05 -2.42 -1.09
C ARG A 235 -12.66 -2.77 -1.63
N HIS A 236 -12.30 -4.05 -1.61
CA HIS A 236 -11.05 -4.56 -2.16
C HIS A 236 -11.31 -5.83 -2.96
N GLY A 237 -10.64 -5.97 -4.12
CA GLY A 237 -10.80 -7.14 -4.99
C GLY A 237 -9.95 -8.34 -4.60
N GLY A 238 -9.03 -8.18 -3.65
CA GLY A 238 -8.15 -9.24 -3.14
C GLY A 238 -6.76 -9.28 -3.78
N GLY A 239 -6.53 -8.59 -4.90
CA GLY A 239 -5.23 -8.56 -5.60
C GLY A 239 -4.17 -7.74 -4.85
N ALA A 240 -3.03 -8.35 -4.53
CA ALA A 240 -1.87 -7.66 -3.98
C ALA A 240 -1.10 -6.90 -5.08
N PHE A 241 -0.38 -5.83 -4.71
CA PHE A 241 0.37 -4.98 -5.65
C PHE A 241 1.85 -5.34 -5.71
N SER A 242 2.51 -5.44 -4.55
CA SER A 242 3.96 -5.60 -4.45
C SER A 242 4.45 -6.86 -5.16
N GLY A 243 5.61 -6.76 -5.80
CA GLY A 243 6.22 -7.86 -6.56
C GLY A 243 5.66 -8.10 -7.96
N LYS A 244 4.61 -7.37 -8.36
CA LYS A 244 3.95 -7.50 -9.67
C LYS A 244 4.32 -6.36 -10.59
N ASP A 245 4.77 -6.66 -11.83
CA ASP A 245 5.00 -5.66 -12.86
C ASP A 245 3.69 -5.03 -13.38
N PRO A 246 3.75 -3.87 -14.05
CA PRO A 246 2.55 -3.14 -14.49
C PRO A 246 1.61 -3.87 -15.44
N SER A 247 1.99 -4.98 -16.04
CA SER A 247 1.10 -5.80 -16.88
C SER A 247 0.01 -6.52 -16.07
N LYS A 248 0.22 -6.65 -14.76
CA LYS A 248 -0.74 -7.25 -13.84
C LYS A 248 -1.82 -6.21 -13.47
N VAL A 249 -3.05 -6.45 -13.92
CA VAL A 249 -4.19 -5.55 -13.69
C VAL A 249 -4.54 -5.36 -12.21
N ASP A 250 -4.22 -6.33 -11.36
CA ASP A 250 -4.32 -6.17 -9.90
C ASP A 250 -3.68 -4.88 -9.41
N ARG A 251 -2.52 -4.54 -9.97
CA ARG A 251 -1.77 -3.33 -9.64
C ARG A 251 -2.17 -2.16 -10.53
N SER A 252 -2.03 -2.29 -11.83
CA SER A 252 -2.20 -1.17 -12.76
C SER A 252 -3.63 -0.64 -12.79
N ALA A 253 -4.64 -1.51 -12.82
CA ALA A 253 -6.04 -1.08 -12.83
C ALA A 253 -6.51 -0.53 -11.49
N ALA A 254 -5.96 -0.99 -10.36
CA ALA A 254 -6.23 -0.38 -9.05
C ALA A 254 -5.69 1.07 -8.99
N TYR A 255 -4.51 1.32 -9.57
CA TYR A 255 -3.97 2.68 -9.67
C TYR A 255 -4.79 3.58 -10.60
N MET A 256 -5.25 3.05 -11.75
CA MET A 256 -6.15 3.79 -12.63
C MET A 256 -7.50 4.05 -11.96
N ALA A 257 -8.07 3.09 -11.28
CA ALA A 257 -9.33 3.27 -10.53
C ALA A 257 -9.19 4.36 -9.45
N ARG A 258 -8.03 4.43 -8.76
CA ARG A 258 -7.72 5.54 -7.84
C ARG A 258 -7.69 6.88 -8.56
N LYS A 259 -6.99 6.96 -9.68
CA LYS A 259 -6.93 8.21 -10.47
C LYS A 259 -8.33 8.67 -10.87
N ILE A 260 -9.16 7.80 -11.41
CA ILE A 260 -10.53 8.15 -11.82
C ILE A 260 -11.35 8.65 -10.62
N ALA A 261 -11.33 7.93 -9.49
CA ALA A 261 -12.06 8.32 -8.30
C ALA A 261 -11.63 9.71 -7.80
N ARG A 262 -10.31 9.96 -7.80
CA ARG A 262 -9.72 11.24 -7.40
C ARG A 262 -10.14 12.36 -8.36
N ASP A 263 -10.03 12.13 -9.65
CA ASP A 263 -10.39 13.13 -10.67
C ASP A 263 -11.88 13.52 -10.56
N PHE A 264 -12.77 12.55 -10.26
CA PHE A 264 -14.21 12.81 -10.08
C PHE A 264 -14.50 13.62 -8.81
N VAL A 265 -13.80 13.37 -7.72
CA VAL A 265 -13.92 14.17 -6.49
C VAL A 265 -13.39 15.59 -6.71
N LEU A 266 -12.24 15.74 -7.36
CA LEU A 266 -11.66 17.06 -7.68
C LEU A 266 -12.53 17.88 -8.63
N ALA A 267 -13.19 17.21 -9.59
CA ALA A 267 -14.13 17.86 -10.50
C ALA A 267 -15.46 18.26 -9.84
N GLY A 268 -15.66 17.89 -8.55
CA GLY A 268 -16.89 18.19 -7.82
C GLY A 268 -18.09 17.31 -8.22
N TYR A 269 -17.85 16.20 -8.91
CA TYR A 269 -18.91 15.27 -9.27
C TYR A 269 -19.45 14.47 -8.08
N ALA A 270 -18.64 14.29 -7.04
CA ALA A 270 -19.03 13.67 -5.79
C ALA A 270 -18.08 14.09 -4.66
N LYS A 271 -18.52 13.97 -3.39
CA LYS A 271 -17.61 14.10 -2.22
C LYS A 271 -16.88 12.81 -1.92
N ARG A 272 -17.47 11.68 -2.28
CA ARG A 272 -16.92 10.33 -2.10
C ARG A 272 -17.16 9.55 -3.39
N CYS A 273 -16.14 8.87 -3.87
CA CYS A 273 -16.25 8.10 -5.10
C CYS A 273 -15.45 6.80 -4.98
N GLU A 274 -16.12 5.69 -5.26
CA GLU A 274 -15.51 4.37 -5.43
C GLU A 274 -15.70 3.92 -6.87
N ILE A 275 -14.60 3.52 -7.50
CA ILE A 275 -14.56 2.96 -8.87
C ILE A 275 -14.25 1.48 -8.78
N GLN A 276 -15.02 0.65 -9.47
CA GLN A 276 -14.69 -0.75 -9.72
C GLN A 276 -14.39 -0.96 -11.20
N LEU A 277 -13.25 -1.55 -11.49
CA LEU A 277 -12.88 -2.07 -12.81
C LEU A 277 -12.80 -3.60 -12.70
N ALA A 278 -13.44 -4.32 -13.60
CA ALA A 278 -13.38 -5.78 -13.64
C ALA A 278 -12.83 -6.26 -14.99
N TYR A 279 -11.91 -7.22 -14.95
CA TYR A 279 -11.28 -7.80 -16.15
C TYR A 279 -11.53 -9.29 -16.22
N ALA A 280 -11.55 -9.83 -17.44
CA ALA A 280 -11.46 -11.24 -17.73
C ALA A 280 -10.12 -11.56 -18.41
N ILE A 281 -9.55 -12.70 -18.11
CA ILE A 281 -8.27 -13.14 -18.69
C ILE A 281 -8.31 -13.05 -20.23
N GLY A 282 -7.27 -12.49 -20.84
CA GLY A 282 -7.13 -12.34 -22.28
C GLY A 282 -7.96 -11.19 -22.91
N MET A 283 -8.88 -10.56 -22.17
CA MET A 283 -9.64 -9.41 -22.67
C MET A 283 -8.85 -8.12 -22.52
N LYS A 284 -8.96 -7.21 -23.48
CA LYS A 284 -8.30 -5.89 -23.44
C LYS A 284 -9.11 -4.89 -22.62
N GLU A 285 -10.41 -4.84 -22.90
CA GLU A 285 -11.32 -3.92 -22.23
C GLU A 285 -11.84 -4.53 -20.93
N PRO A 286 -12.13 -3.72 -19.91
CA PRO A 286 -12.82 -4.20 -18.72
C PRO A 286 -14.21 -4.75 -19.08
N VAL A 287 -14.60 -5.85 -18.46
CA VAL A 287 -15.95 -6.44 -18.64
C VAL A 287 -17.02 -5.60 -17.95
N SER A 288 -16.62 -4.80 -16.96
CA SER A 288 -17.51 -3.83 -16.31
C SER A 288 -16.73 -2.66 -15.69
N VAL A 289 -17.38 -1.50 -15.68
CA VAL A 289 -16.98 -0.30 -14.93
C VAL A 289 -18.15 0.12 -14.09
N ASN A 290 -17.96 0.17 -12.77
CA ASN A 290 -18.99 0.61 -11.83
C ASN A 290 -18.50 1.80 -11.02
N VAL A 291 -19.41 2.73 -10.73
CA VAL A 291 -19.16 3.91 -9.89
C VAL A 291 -20.16 3.88 -8.74
N ASN A 292 -19.69 4.15 -7.53
CA ASN A 292 -20.53 4.35 -6.34
C ASN A 292 -20.08 5.60 -5.61
N CYS A 293 -20.95 6.58 -5.53
CA CYS A 293 -20.68 7.88 -4.88
C CYS A 293 -21.34 8.00 -3.49
N PHE A 294 -21.94 6.95 -2.99
CA PHE A 294 -22.53 6.86 -1.65
C PHE A 294 -23.58 7.95 -1.37
N GLY A 295 -24.34 8.36 -2.38
CA GLY A 295 -25.36 9.41 -2.27
C GLY A 295 -24.79 10.83 -2.17
N THR A 296 -23.54 11.03 -2.57
CA THR A 296 -22.89 12.36 -2.56
C THR A 296 -22.69 12.95 -3.96
N GLU A 297 -23.19 12.27 -4.98
CA GLU A 297 -23.04 12.62 -6.38
C GLU A 297 -23.86 13.87 -6.78
N THR A 298 -23.29 14.67 -7.69
CA THR A 298 -23.94 15.77 -8.38
C THR A 298 -24.33 15.40 -9.83
N VAL A 299 -23.78 14.28 -10.32
CA VAL A 299 -24.01 13.68 -11.65
C VAL A 299 -24.31 12.20 -11.44
N ALA A 300 -25.31 11.66 -12.15
CA ALA A 300 -25.73 10.27 -11.97
C ALA A 300 -24.57 9.27 -12.12
N GLU A 301 -24.46 8.30 -11.22
CA GLU A 301 -23.35 7.31 -11.21
C GLU A 301 -23.23 6.56 -12.56
N LYS A 302 -24.35 6.29 -13.24
CA LYS A 302 -24.37 5.70 -14.58
C LYS A 302 -23.68 6.59 -15.62
N GLU A 303 -23.86 7.90 -15.52
CA GLU A 303 -23.21 8.86 -16.44
C GLU A 303 -21.72 8.97 -16.11
N LEU A 304 -21.35 8.93 -14.82
CA LEU A 304 -19.95 8.89 -14.39
C LEU A 304 -19.23 7.62 -14.86
N ALA A 305 -19.90 6.46 -14.82
CA ALA A 305 -19.34 5.21 -15.36
C ALA A 305 -19.10 5.29 -16.87
N GLN A 306 -20.04 5.89 -17.64
CA GLN A 306 -19.86 6.14 -19.07
C GLN A 306 -18.76 7.18 -19.35
N LEU A 307 -18.64 8.20 -18.50
CA LEU A 307 -17.58 9.20 -18.58
C LEU A 307 -16.20 8.57 -18.39
N ALA A 308 -16.05 7.71 -17.38
CA ALA A 308 -14.82 6.97 -17.14
C ALA A 308 -14.39 6.17 -18.38
N GLN A 309 -15.32 5.40 -18.98
CA GLN A 309 -15.06 4.62 -20.19
C GLN A 309 -14.68 5.46 -21.43
N ARG A 310 -15.17 6.70 -21.50
CA ARG A 310 -14.85 7.60 -22.64
C ARG A 310 -13.55 8.38 -22.45
N GLN A 311 -13.23 8.76 -21.21
CA GLN A 311 -12.08 9.64 -20.94
C GLN A 311 -10.77 8.89 -20.72
N TYR A 312 -10.84 7.63 -20.26
CA TYR A 312 -9.66 6.85 -19.91
C TYR A 312 -9.54 5.61 -20.80
N ASP A 313 -8.33 5.39 -21.32
CA ASP A 313 -8.00 4.10 -21.94
C ASP A 313 -7.79 3.07 -20.85
N LEU A 314 -8.80 2.25 -20.62
CA LEU A 314 -8.84 1.24 -19.57
C LEU A 314 -8.23 -0.10 -20.01
N THR A 315 -7.62 -0.17 -21.19
CA THR A 315 -6.81 -1.34 -21.56
C THR A 315 -5.55 -1.41 -20.69
N PRO A 316 -5.00 -2.60 -20.40
CA PRO A 316 -3.74 -2.71 -19.64
C PRO A 316 -2.61 -1.84 -20.23
N ALA A 317 -2.46 -1.83 -21.55
CA ALA A 317 -1.47 -1.02 -22.24
C ALA A 317 -1.75 0.49 -22.11
N GLY A 318 -3.01 0.90 -22.23
CA GLY A 318 -3.45 2.28 -22.04
C GLY A 318 -3.15 2.79 -20.64
N ILE A 319 -3.47 2.01 -19.62
CA ILE A 319 -3.18 2.33 -18.22
C ILE A 319 -1.68 2.48 -17.99
N ILE A 320 -0.86 1.52 -18.43
CA ILE A 320 0.60 1.56 -18.30
C ILE A 320 1.17 2.83 -18.90
N LYS A 321 0.68 3.20 -20.09
CA LYS A 321 1.11 4.41 -20.81
C LYS A 321 0.65 5.67 -20.09
N ALA A 322 -0.63 5.77 -19.74
CA ALA A 322 -1.22 6.96 -19.11
C ALA A 322 -0.59 7.29 -17.75
N LEU A 323 -0.26 6.27 -16.96
CA LEU A 323 0.35 6.42 -15.64
C LEU A 323 1.88 6.24 -15.63
N HIS A 324 2.52 6.12 -16.80
CA HIS A 324 3.98 5.94 -16.92
C HIS A 324 4.54 4.84 -16.00
N LEU A 325 3.80 3.72 -15.84
CA LEU A 325 4.07 2.73 -14.81
C LEU A 325 5.44 2.04 -14.94
N LYS A 326 6.01 1.96 -16.14
CA LYS A 326 7.36 1.39 -16.32
C LYS A 326 8.49 2.28 -15.78
N ALA A 327 8.22 3.57 -15.53
CA ALA A 327 9.19 4.53 -15.02
C ALA A 327 9.05 4.80 -13.50
N VAL A 328 8.07 4.17 -12.84
CA VAL A 328 7.83 4.35 -11.40
C VAL A 328 8.92 3.66 -10.58
N ASP A 329 9.42 4.35 -9.55
CA ASP A 329 10.27 3.76 -8.52
C ASP A 329 9.40 3.05 -7.48
N TYR A 330 9.19 1.76 -7.65
CA TYR A 330 8.33 0.95 -6.78
C TYR A 330 8.90 0.75 -5.37
N ASN A 331 10.18 1.04 -5.13
CA ASN A 331 10.74 1.09 -3.77
C ASN A 331 10.02 2.08 -2.85
N LYS A 332 9.28 3.04 -3.40
CA LYS A 332 8.57 4.10 -2.67
C LYS A 332 7.07 3.80 -2.48
N THR A 333 6.55 2.73 -3.08
CA THR A 333 5.12 2.41 -3.03
C THR A 333 4.75 1.54 -1.84
N ALA A 334 5.52 0.50 -1.56
CA ALA A 334 5.17 -0.64 -0.73
C ALA A 334 5.03 -0.40 0.78
N ALA A 335 5.30 0.79 1.29
CA ALA A 335 5.15 1.12 2.71
C ALA A 335 4.30 2.37 2.92
N TYR A 336 3.50 2.40 3.99
CA TYR A 336 2.61 3.52 4.34
C TYR A 336 1.56 3.83 3.27
N GLY A 337 0.99 2.80 2.64
CA GLY A 337 -0.02 2.89 1.59
C GLY A 337 0.54 3.21 0.20
N HIS A 338 -0.18 2.84 -0.84
CA HIS A 338 0.13 3.13 -2.24
C HIS A 338 -0.52 4.44 -2.72
N PHE A 339 -1.51 4.95 -1.97
CA PHE A 339 -2.32 6.12 -2.32
C PHE A 339 -2.10 7.29 -1.35
N GLY A 340 -2.51 8.50 -1.78
CA GLY A 340 -2.32 9.72 -1.00
C GLY A 340 -0.89 10.25 -1.02
N LYS A 341 -0.08 9.89 -2.00
CA LYS A 341 1.32 10.29 -2.17
C LYS A 341 1.48 11.09 -3.48
N PRO A 342 1.56 12.42 -3.44
CA PRO A 342 1.43 13.29 -4.61
C PRO A 342 2.52 13.12 -5.67
N GLN A 343 3.63 12.45 -5.34
CA GLN A 343 4.70 12.19 -6.30
C GLN A 343 4.37 11.10 -7.34
N PHE A 344 3.32 10.34 -7.16
CA PHE A 344 2.95 9.25 -8.08
C PHE A 344 1.97 9.71 -9.15
N PRO A 345 2.06 9.14 -10.38
CA PRO A 345 1.21 9.56 -11.51
C PRO A 345 -0.29 9.39 -11.28
N TRP A 346 -0.71 8.44 -10.48
CA TRP A 346 -2.12 8.22 -10.13
C TRP A 346 -2.67 9.19 -9.08
N GLU A 347 -1.82 10.06 -8.56
CA GLU A 347 -2.19 11.15 -7.64
C GLU A 347 -2.06 12.55 -8.27
N GLN A 348 -1.78 12.62 -9.58
CA GLN A 348 -1.60 13.86 -10.32
C GLN A 348 -2.81 14.22 -11.17
#